data_58c3c75474388c9c7e01b54de7ae38bd
#
_entry.id   58c3c75474388c9c7e01b54de7ae38bd
#
_cell.length_a   1.000
_cell.length_b   1.000
_cell.length_c   1.000
_cell.angle_alpha   90.00
_cell.angle_beta   90.00
_cell.angle_gamma   90.00
#
_symmetry.space_group_name_H-M   'P 1'
#
loop_
_entity.id
_entity.type
_entity.pdbx_description
1 polymer ?
#
loop_
_entity_poly.entity_id
_entity_poly.type
_entity_poly.pdbx_seq_one_letter_code
_entity_poly.pdbx_strand_id
1 'polypeptide(L)'
;PSLVGSEMCIRDRSKYDPERLELSTRDRVAFANYSEIINGRGTKNGGVFLDITHIKKEEIIKKLPSIYKQFIEYQMLDISKEMMEVAPTAHYSMGGVLVSPAEHSTNINGLFACGEVAGGLHGANRLGGNSLAEILVFGKKVGQAAAHFSKNIKSHNRSINAINLANNNVDKLIKEGEEIGRKLEFEIQDLMWNYCGVVRDREKLTQGLSKLKSINERFSKIDVR
;
A
#
# COMPACT_ATOMS: atom_id res chain seq x y z
N PRO A 1 -36.59 -8.06 2.66
CA PRO A 1 -35.84 -9.27 2.84
C PRO A 1 -34.48 -8.88 3.43
N SER A 2 -34.29 -9.26 4.68
CA SER A 2 -33.01 -9.08 5.34
C SER A 2 -31.97 -9.84 4.53
N LEU A 3 -30.97 -9.16 4.01
CA LEU A 3 -29.69 -9.79 3.69
C LEU A 3 -29.02 -10.22 5.01
N VAL A 4 -29.73 -11.08 5.73
CA VAL A 4 -29.26 -11.79 6.89
C VAL A 4 -28.55 -13.02 6.35
N GLY A 5 -27.32 -12.82 6.02
CA GLY A 5 -26.43 -13.91 5.67
C GLY A 5 -25.06 -13.34 5.44
N SER A 6 -24.19 -13.46 6.40
CA SER A 6 -22.73 -13.45 6.23
C SER A 6 -22.05 -12.19 5.65
N GLU A 7 -22.72 -11.12 5.31
CA GLU A 7 -22.13 -9.99 4.59
C GLU A 7 -22.36 -8.68 5.34
N MET A 8 -21.28 -8.03 5.77
CA MET A 8 -21.38 -6.75 6.46
C MET A 8 -21.70 -5.62 5.48
N CYS A 9 -22.88 -5.03 5.63
CA CYS A 9 -23.15 -3.72 5.09
C CYS A 9 -22.57 -2.64 6.00
N ILE A 10 -22.17 -1.50 5.43
CA ILE A 10 -21.68 -0.32 6.17
C ILE A 10 -22.61 0.09 7.33
N ARG A 11 -23.91 -0.17 7.23
CA ARG A 11 -24.91 0.10 8.30
C ARG A 11 -24.63 -0.63 9.62
N ASP A 12 -23.83 -1.69 9.61
CA ASP A 12 -23.54 -2.49 10.81
C ASP A 12 -22.36 -1.96 11.61
N ARG A 13 -21.78 -0.82 11.22
CA ARG A 13 -20.65 -0.20 11.92
C ARG A 13 -20.97 0.33 13.30
N SER A 14 -22.23 0.43 13.68
CA SER A 14 -22.65 0.75 15.05
C SER A 14 -21.98 -0.12 16.13
N LYS A 15 -21.59 -1.35 15.76
CA LYS A 15 -20.84 -2.28 16.61
C LYS A 15 -19.39 -1.79 16.91
N TYR A 16 -18.78 -1.05 15.97
CA TYR A 16 -17.39 -0.63 16.05
C TYR A 16 -17.24 0.85 16.44
N ASP A 17 -18.16 1.69 15.98
CA ASP A 17 -18.22 3.11 16.33
C ASP A 17 -19.69 3.57 16.28
N PRO A 18 -20.43 3.48 17.41
CA PRO A 18 -21.85 3.82 17.45
C PRO A 18 -22.14 5.32 17.27
N GLU A 19 -21.13 6.19 17.50
CA GLU A 19 -21.32 7.65 17.37
C GLU A 19 -21.07 8.14 15.94
N ARG A 20 -20.03 7.62 15.27
CA ARG A 20 -19.56 8.13 13.99
C ARG A 20 -19.90 7.24 12.80
N LEU A 21 -20.22 5.99 13.04
CA LEU A 21 -20.56 5.01 12.01
C LEU A 21 -19.54 5.02 10.85
N GLU A 22 -19.97 5.34 9.65
CA GLU A 22 -19.18 5.43 8.42
C GLU A 22 -18.21 6.62 8.42
N LEU A 23 -18.44 7.63 9.24
CA LEU A 23 -17.58 8.81 9.39
C LEU A 23 -16.47 8.60 10.44
N SER A 24 -16.32 7.38 10.94
CA SER A 24 -15.22 6.98 11.81
C SER A 24 -13.86 7.14 11.13
N THR A 25 -12.79 7.09 11.93
CA THR A 25 -11.42 7.20 11.40
C THR A 25 -11.07 6.02 10.50
N ARG A 26 -10.19 6.24 9.53
CA ARG A 26 -9.83 5.21 8.52
C ARG A 26 -9.30 3.91 9.13
N ASP A 27 -8.52 4.02 10.19
CA ASP A 27 -7.97 2.89 10.93
C ASP A 27 -9.08 2.04 11.56
N ARG A 28 -10.07 2.67 12.21
CA ARG A 28 -11.24 1.98 12.77
C ARG A 28 -12.09 1.32 11.67
N VAL A 29 -12.30 2.02 10.56
CA VAL A 29 -13.04 1.49 9.41
C VAL A 29 -12.31 0.28 8.81
N ALA A 30 -10.99 0.37 8.61
CA ALA A 30 -10.18 -0.73 8.11
C ALA A 30 -10.20 -1.93 9.07
N PHE A 31 -10.07 -1.67 10.39
CA PHE A 31 -10.15 -2.70 11.42
C PHE A 31 -11.52 -3.40 11.43
N ALA A 32 -12.62 -2.64 11.33
CA ALA A 32 -13.97 -3.18 11.30
C ALA A 32 -14.16 -4.10 10.08
N ASN A 33 -13.82 -3.62 8.89
CA ASN A 33 -13.93 -4.40 7.65
C ASN A 33 -13.08 -5.68 7.73
N TYR A 34 -11.83 -5.57 8.15
CA TYR A 34 -10.95 -6.72 8.32
C TYR A 34 -11.51 -7.73 9.32
N SER A 35 -12.02 -7.26 10.47
CA SER A 35 -12.60 -8.12 11.50
C SER A 35 -13.80 -8.90 10.99
N GLU A 36 -14.67 -8.29 10.19
CA GLU A 36 -15.81 -8.99 9.59
C GLU A 36 -15.36 -10.04 8.56
N ILE A 37 -14.35 -9.70 7.73
CA ILE A 37 -13.78 -10.63 6.74
C ILE A 37 -13.19 -11.87 7.42
N ILE A 38 -12.32 -11.70 8.43
CA ILE A 38 -11.66 -12.83 9.09
C ILE A 38 -12.60 -13.67 9.95
N ASN A 39 -13.72 -13.11 10.40
CA ASN A 39 -14.75 -13.84 11.13
C ASN A 39 -15.76 -14.54 10.19
N GLY A 40 -15.49 -14.59 8.89
CA GLY A 40 -16.31 -15.32 7.92
C GLY A 40 -17.60 -14.57 7.52
N ARG A 41 -17.72 -13.29 7.85
CA ARG A 41 -18.86 -12.44 7.44
C ARG A 41 -18.52 -11.53 6.28
N GLY A 42 -17.36 -11.69 5.67
CA GLY A 42 -17.00 -11.07 4.41
C GLY A 42 -17.68 -11.72 3.22
N THR A 43 -17.54 -11.09 2.06
CA THR A 43 -17.97 -11.65 0.78
C THR A 43 -17.09 -12.83 0.38
N LYS A 44 -17.55 -13.61 -0.59
CA LYS A 44 -16.78 -14.73 -1.15
C LYS A 44 -15.45 -14.29 -1.81
N ASN A 45 -15.34 -13.01 -2.20
CA ASN A 45 -14.13 -12.45 -2.78
C ASN A 45 -13.20 -11.81 -1.73
N GLY A 46 -13.53 -11.88 -0.44
CA GLY A 46 -12.71 -11.35 0.65
C GLY A 46 -12.92 -9.87 0.95
N GLY A 47 -14.06 -9.34 0.59
CA GLY A 47 -14.46 -7.95 0.85
C GLY A 47 -15.63 -7.81 1.81
N VAL A 48 -16.19 -6.61 1.87
CA VAL A 48 -17.45 -6.23 2.51
C VAL A 48 -18.22 -5.30 1.58
N PHE A 49 -19.55 -5.18 1.72
CA PHE A 49 -20.32 -4.28 0.90
C PHE A 49 -20.37 -2.86 1.46
N LEU A 50 -20.14 -1.88 0.58
CA LEU A 50 -20.35 -0.46 0.79
C LEU A 50 -21.62 -0.04 0.04
N ASP A 51 -22.66 0.33 0.77
CA ASP A 51 -23.97 0.73 0.24
C ASP A 51 -24.12 2.25 0.26
N ILE A 52 -24.18 2.86 -0.91
CA ILE A 52 -24.53 4.27 -1.11
C ILE A 52 -25.78 4.44 -1.99
N THR A 53 -26.56 3.37 -2.21
CA THR A 53 -27.75 3.38 -3.09
C THR A 53 -28.87 4.29 -2.58
N HIS A 54 -28.81 4.69 -1.30
CA HIS A 54 -29.74 5.66 -0.72
C HIS A 54 -29.45 7.11 -1.16
N ILE A 55 -28.29 7.37 -1.78
CA ILE A 55 -27.91 8.70 -2.29
C ILE A 55 -28.36 8.83 -3.74
N LYS A 56 -28.92 9.98 -4.10
CA LYS A 56 -29.36 10.23 -5.47
C LYS A 56 -28.18 10.19 -6.45
N LYS A 57 -28.39 9.60 -7.62
CA LYS A 57 -27.36 9.43 -8.66
C LYS A 57 -26.65 10.74 -9.03
N GLU A 58 -27.43 11.82 -9.18
CA GLU A 58 -26.90 13.15 -9.54
C GLU A 58 -25.94 13.67 -8.46
N GLU A 59 -26.22 13.39 -7.19
CA GLU A 59 -25.37 13.76 -6.08
C GLU A 59 -24.08 12.94 -6.05
N ILE A 60 -24.17 11.63 -6.30
CA ILE A 60 -23.01 10.74 -6.42
C ILE A 60 -22.09 11.21 -7.55
N ILE A 61 -22.66 11.48 -8.73
CA ILE A 61 -21.88 11.95 -9.89
C ILE A 61 -21.23 13.32 -9.59
N LYS A 62 -21.94 14.23 -8.92
CA LYS A 62 -21.41 15.53 -8.55
C LYS A 62 -20.26 15.45 -7.55
N LYS A 63 -20.37 14.59 -6.53
CA LYS A 63 -19.37 14.48 -5.45
C LYS A 63 -18.21 13.54 -5.78
N LEU A 64 -18.49 12.47 -6.53
CA LEU A 64 -17.56 11.38 -6.80
C LEU A 64 -17.48 11.01 -8.30
N PRO A 65 -17.26 12.00 -9.20
CA PRO A 65 -17.36 11.76 -10.65
C PRO A 65 -16.39 10.69 -11.15
N SER A 66 -15.14 10.74 -10.69
CA SER A 66 -14.11 9.78 -11.10
C SER A 66 -14.38 8.37 -10.58
N ILE A 67 -14.84 8.24 -9.34
CA ILE A 67 -15.16 6.94 -8.74
C ILE A 67 -16.37 6.33 -9.45
N TYR A 68 -17.43 7.11 -9.67
CA TYR A 68 -18.60 6.62 -10.41
C TYR A 68 -18.21 6.08 -11.79
N LYS A 69 -17.40 6.87 -12.53
CA LYS A 69 -16.91 6.48 -13.86
C LYS A 69 -16.09 5.18 -13.81
N GLN A 70 -15.16 5.06 -12.85
CA GLN A 70 -14.32 3.86 -12.69
C GLN A 70 -15.15 2.60 -12.43
N PHE A 71 -16.16 2.67 -11.56
CA PHE A 71 -17.01 1.51 -11.30
C PHE A 71 -17.82 1.10 -12.54
N ILE A 72 -18.36 2.06 -13.29
CA ILE A 72 -19.04 1.77 -14.56
C ILE A 72 -18.09 1.14 -15.58
N GLU A 73 -16.90 1.71 -15.77
CA GLU A 73 -15.97 1.29 -16.84
C GLU A 73 -15.25 -0.02 -16.54
N TYR A 74 -14.83 -0.24 -15.28
CA TYR A 74 -14.02 -1.41 -14.93
C TYR A 74 -14.81 -2.57 -14.32
N GLN A 75 -15.93 -2.31 -13.71
CA GLN A 75 -16.76 -3.33 -13.05
C GLN A 75 -18.16 -3.45 -13.63
N MET A 76 -18.56 -2.57 -14.56
CA MET A 76 -19.91 -2.49 -15.12
C MET A 76 -20.98 -2.30 -14.02
N LEU A 77 -20.61 -1.65 -12.92
CA LEU A 77 -21.41 -1.50 -11.71
C LEU A 77 -21.93 -0.06 -11.58
N ASP A 78 -23.26 0.12 -11.55
CA ASP A 78 -23.89 1.40 -11.22
C ASP A 78 -24.04 1.53 -9.70
N ILE A 79 -23.06 2.18 -9.04
CA ILE A 79 -23.03 2.35 -7.58
C ILE A 79 -24.18 3.18 -7.00
N SER A 80 -25.02 3.78 -7.84
CA SER A 80 -26.30 4.39 -7.41
C SER A 80 -27.44 3.38 -7.27
N LYS A 81 -27.25 2.14 -7.74
CA LYS A 81 -28.26 1.09 -7.75
C LYS A 81 -27.80 -0.19 -7.06
N GLU A 82 -26.49 -0.41 -7.01
CA GLU A 82 -25.88 -1.63 -6.51
C GLU A 82 -24.78 -1.31 -5.51
N MET A 83 -24.59 -2.20 -4.53
CA MET A 83 -23.54 -2.05 -3.50
C MET A 83 -22.17 -2.35 -4.09
N MET A 84 -21.17 -1.57 -3.66
CA MET A 84 -19.77 -1.80 -4.01
C MET A 84 -19.14 -2.83 -3.08
N GLU A 85 -18.40 -3.77 -3.63
CA GLU A 85 -17.53 -4.62 -2.83
C GLU A 85 -16.20 -3.89 -2.56
N VAL A 86 -15.81 -3.79 -1.30
CA VAL A 86 -14.60 -3.08 -0.86
C VAL A 86 -13.83 -3.90 0.17
N ALA A 87 -12.52 -3.71 0.23
CA ALA A 87 -11.65 -4.32 1.25
C ALA A 87 -10.60 -3.33 1.73
N PRO A 88 -10.06 -3.50 2.94
CA PRO A 88 -8.88 -2.75 3.37
C PRO A 88 -7.71 -3.05 2.42
N THR A 89 -6.98 -2.01 2.05
CA THR A 89 -5.83 -2.13 1.14
C THR A 89 -4.66 -1.35 1.72
N ALA A 90 -3.45 -1.89 1.59
CA ALA A 90 -2.24 -1.16 1.92
C ALA A 90 -2.17 0.11 1.06
N HIS A 91 -1.96 1.26 1.70
CA HIS A 91 -2.01 2.55 1.04
C HIS A 91 -0.71 3.33 1.16
N TYR A 92 -0.07 3.32 2.33
CA TYR A 92 1.11 4.12 2.63
C TYR A 92 2.02 3.39 3.61
N SER A 93 3.32 3.34 3.31
CA SER A 93 4.32 2.74 4.19
C SER A 93 4.99 3.82 5.03
N MET A 94 4.81 3.76 6.36
CA MET A 94 5.56 4.59 7.29
C MET A 94 6.93 3.98 7.56
N GLY A 95 7.95 4.83 7.67
CA GLY A 95 9.33 4.39 7.74
C GLY A 95 10.01 4.48 6.38
N GLY A 96 11.23 3.95 6.26
CA GLY A 96 11.99 3.98 5.02
C GLY A 96 13.44 4.40 5.22
N VAL A 97 13.98 5.13 4.26
CA VAL A 97 15.36 5.60 4.29
C VAL A 97 15.58 6.60 5.42
N LEU A 98 16.56 6.34 6.27
CA LEU A 98 16.96 7.28 7.32
C LEU A 98 17.61 8.52 6.71
N VAL A 99 17.04 9.68 7.01
CA VAL A 99 17.47 10.97 6.48
C VAL A 99 17.75 11.98 7.59
N SER A 100 18.63 12.94 7.31
CA SER A 100 18.88 14.07 8.22
C SER A 100 17.63 14.98 8.27
N PRO A 101 17.26 15.53 9.44
CA PRO A 101 16.08 16.41 9.55
C PRO A 101 16.19 17.72 8.74
N ALA A 102 17.39 18.23 8.54
CA ALA A 102 17.62 19.52 7.89
C ALA A 102 17.52 19.44 6.36
N GLU A 103 18.25 18.53 5.74
CA GLU A 103 18.46 18.48 4.29
C GLU A 103 17.95 17.20 3.64
N HIS A 104 17.47 16.24 4.46
CA HIS A 104 17.09 14.91 4.01
C HIS A 104 18.21 14.17 3.26
N SER A 105 19.45 14.46 3.60
CA SER A 105 20.60 13.68 3.16
C SER A 105 20.66 12.35 3.89
N THR A 106 21.12 11.30 3.20
CA THR A 106 21.34 9.99 3.79
C THR A 106 22.77 9.85 4.31
N ASN A 107 23.13 8.69 4.86
CA ASN A 107 24.52 8.35 5.19
C ASN A 107 25.39 8.08 3.95
N ILE A 108 24.82 8.04 2.76
CA ILE A 108 25.55 7.91 1.49
C ILE A 108 25.71 9.31 0.90
N ASN A 109 26.95 9.71 0.70
CA ASN A 109 27.26 11.04 0.20
C ASN A 109 26.66 11.30 -1.18
N GLY A 110 25.87 12.36 -1.31
CA GLY A 110 25.17 12.72 -2.54
C GLY A 110 23.83 12.02 -2.76
N LEU A 111 23.40 11.16 -1.84
CA LEU A 111 22.09 10.54 -1.88
C LEU A 111 21.13 11.24 -0.90
N PHE A 112 20.00 11.68 -1.42
CA PHE A 112 18.91 12.35 -0.70
C PHE A 112 17.62 11.57 -0.88
N ALA A 113 16.69 11.66 0.08
CA ALA A 113 15.38 11.04 -0.03
C ALA A 113 14.29 11.92 0.57
N CYS A 114 13.10 11.95 -0.07
CA CYS A 114 11.91 12.62 0.47
C CYS A 114 10.64 11.93 -0.01
N GLY A 115 9.52 12.26 0.61
CA GLY A 115 8.24 11.62 0.37
C GLY A 115 8.14 10.26 1.07
N GLU A 116 7.26 9.39 0.63
CA GLU A 116 6.96 8.10 1.27
C GLU A 116 8.19 7.22 1.53
N VAL A 117 9.22 7.33 0.71
CA VAL A 117 10.46 6.56 0.86
C VAL A 117 11.31 7.00 2.06
N ALA A 118 11.12 8.23 2.55
CA ALA A 118 11.88 8.77 3.68
C ALA A 118 11.21 8.42 5.02
N GLY A 119 11.99 7.89 5.96
CA GLY A 119 11.51 7.56 7.30
C GLY A 119 11.54 8.77 8.27
N GLY A 120 10.72 8.68 9.32
CA GLY A 120 10.80 9.54 10.49
C GLY A 120 9.75 10.65 10.61
N LEU A 121 9.22 11.17 9.50
CA LEU A 121 8.31 12.33 9.55
C LEU A 121 6.92 11.98 10.14
N HIS A 122 6.38 10.83 9.81
CA HIS A 122 5.00 10.47 10.14
C HIS A 122 4.85 9.55 11.36
N GLY A 123 5.94 9.18 12.01
CA GLY A 123 5.90 8.22 13.11
C GLY A 123 5.30 6.89 12.69
N ALA A 124 4.38 6.35 13.50
CA ALA A 124 3.75 5.05 13.24
C ALA A 124 2.51 5.14 12.34
N ASN A 125 1.89 6.33 12.19
CA ASN A 125 0.67 6.49 11.39
C ASN A 125 0.58 7.90 10.81
N ARG A 126 0.52 7.98 9.47
CA ARG A 126 0.40 9.24 8.75
C ARG A 126 -1.05 9.77 8.80
N LEU A 127 -1.21 11.02 9.19
CA LEU A 127 -2.50 11.70 9.15
C LEU A 127 -2.92 12.02 7.71
N GLY A 128 -4.24 12.04 7.48
CA GLY A 128 -4.82 12.32 6.16
C GLY A 128 -4.34 13.67 5.58
N GLY A 129 -3.99 13.68 4.30
CA GLY A 129 -3.50 14.86 3.58
C GLY A 129 -2.01 15.14 3.74
N ASN A 130 -1.35 14.68 4.79
CA ASN A 130 0.04 15.04 5.10
C ASN A 130 1.06 14.52 4.08
N SER A 131 0.76 13.45 3.31
CA SER A 131 1.66 13.01 2.24
C SER A 131 1.84 14.04 1.14
N LEU A 132 0.75 14.72 0.74
CA LEU A 132 0.83 15.77 -0.27
C LEU A 132 1.59 17.00 0.25
N ALA A 133 1.35 17.40 1.50
CA ALA A 133 2.09 18.48 2.14
C ALA A 133 3.59 18.14 2.24
N GLU A 134 3.92 16.90 2.62
CA GLU A 134 5.29 16.41 2.70
C GLU A 134 6.03 16.54 1.37
N ILE A 135 5.50 15.95 0.30
CA ILE A 135 6.19 15.95 -1.01
C ILE A 135 6.39 17.36 -1.57
N LEU A 136 5.47 18.29 -1.30
CA LEU A 136 5.59 19.68 -1.71
C LEU A 136 6.68 20.41 -0.92
N VAL A 137 6.65 20.31 0.41
CA VAL A 137 7.58 21.04 1.28
C VAL A 137 8.97 20.44 1.20
N PHE A 138 9.09 19.13 1.47
CA PHE A 138 10.40 18.47 1.52
C PHE A 138 10.97 18.21 0.14
N GLY A 139 10.17 18.00 -0.90
CA GLY A 139 10.65 17.92 -2.27
C GLY A 139 11.38 19.18 -2.70
N LYS A 140 10.85 20.37 -2.34
CA LYS A 140 11.53 21.65 -2.59
C LYS A 140 12.85 21.75 -1.80
N LYS A 141 12.82 21.46 -0.50
CA LYS A 141 14.02 21.54 0.37
C LYS A 141 15.13 20.58 -0.11
N VAL A 142 14.76 19.35 -0.37
CA VAL A 142 15.69 18.31 -0.85
C VAL A 142 16.26 18.65 -2.21
N GLY A 143 15.43 19.15 -3.13
CA GLY A 143 15.90 19.63 -4.43
C GLY A 143 16.92 20.76 -4.32
N GLN A 144 16.74 21.69 -3.39
CA GLN A 144 17.70 22.76 -3.12
C GLN A 144 19.01 22.21 -2.52
N ALA A 145 18.93 21.27 -1.55
CA ALA A 145 20.09 20.64 -0.95
C ALA A 145 20.88 19.85 -1.98
N ALA A 146 20.22 19.05 -2.80
CA ALA A 146 20.86 18.28 -3.87
C ALA A 146 21.52 19.18 -4.93
N ALA A 147 20.86 20.28 -5.31
CA ALA A 147 21.43 21.25 -6.25
C ALA A 147 22.66 21.96 -5.66
N HIS A 148 22.63 22.31 -4.36
CA HIS A 148 23.78 22.88 -3.67
C HIS A 148 24.94 21.88 -3.61
N PHE A 149 24.66 20.65 -3.23
CA PHE A 149 25.65 19.56 -3.24
C PHE A 149 26.29 19.40 -4.63
N SER A 150 25.49 19.28 -5.69
CA SER A 150 25.96 19.14 -7.07
C SER A 150 26.89 20.25 -7.53
N LYS A 151 26.62 21.53 -7.16
CA LYS A 151 27.45 22.67 -7.53
C LYS A 151 28.84 22.61 -6.89
N ASN A 152 28.97 21.94 -5.74
CA ASN A 152 30.21 21.89 -4.97
C ASN A 152 31.04 20.63 -5.28
N ILE A 153 30.55 19.70 -6.11
CA ILE A 153 31.31 18.53 -6.53
C ILE A 153 32.37 18.94 -7.58
N LYS A 154 33.64 18.71 -7.25
CA LYS A 154 34.78 19.05 -8.13
C LYS A 154 35.03 18.00 -9.21
N SER A 155 34.70 16.76 -8.97
CA SER A 155 34.89 15.66 -9.92
C SER A 155 33.89 14.54 -9.69
N HIS A 156 33.50 13.85 -10.77
CA HIS A 156 32.68 12.65 -10.72
C HIS A 156 33.55 11.43 -11.11
N ASN A 157 33.87 10.61 -10.14
CA ASN A 157 34.45 9.31 -10.42
C ASN A 157 33.29 8.27 -10.56
N ARG A 158 33.03 7.89 -11.79
CA ARG A 158 32.12 6.76 -12.05
C ARG A 158 32.94 5.46 -12.01
N SER A 159 32.69 4.63 -10.99
CA SER A 159 33.40 3.34 -10.92
C SER A 159 32.83 2.39 -11.97
N ILE A 160 33.62 2.04 -12.96
CA ILE A 160 33.25 1.03 -13.97
C ILE A 160 32.95 -0.32 -13.31
N ASN A 161 33.64 -0.64 -12.21
CA ASN A 161 33.39 -1.86 -11.46
C ASN A 161 31.99 -1.87 -10.82
N ALA A 162 31.51 -0.73 -10.32
CA ALA A 162 30.14 -0.63 -9.77
C ALA A 162 29.08 -0.80 -10.87
N ILE A 163 29.32 -0.25 -12.06
CA ILE A 163 28.45 -0.41 -13.22
C ILE A 163 28.42 -1.89 -13.65
N ASN A 164 29.58 -2.51 -13.79
CA ASN A 164 29.68 -3.92 -14.16
C ASN A 164 29.02 -4.84 -13.12
N LEU A 165 29.18 -4.54 -11.83
CA LEU A 165 28.52 -5.27 -10.76
C LEU A 165 26.98 -5.15 -10.84
N ALA A 166 26.48 -3.95 -11.10
CA ALA A 166 25.04 -3.72 -11.28
C ALA A 166 24.49 -4.49 -12.50
N ASN A 167 25.18 -4.42 -13.64
CA ASN A 167 24.80 -5.17 -14.83
C ASN A 167 24.82 -6.68 -14.58
N ASN A 168 25.88 -7.21 -14.00
CA ASN A 168 25.99 -8.63 -13.66
C ASN A 168 24.87 -9.09 -12.70
N ASN A 169 24.42 -8.24 -11.80
CA ASN A 169 23.30 -8.58 -10.91
C ASN A 169 21.98 -8.65 -11.67
N VAL A 170 21.76 -7.80 -12.67
CA VAL A 170 20.59 -7.87 -13.54
C VAL A 170 20.67 -9.12 -14.43
N ASP A 171 21.81 -9.37 -15.07
CA ASP A 171 22.01 -10.52 -15.96
C ASP A 171 21.78 -11.86 -15.25
N LYS A 172 22.13 -11.95 -13.96
CA LYS A 172 21.86 -13.14 -13.14
C LYS A 172 20.36 -13.43 -12.92
N LEU A 173 19.50 -12.43 -13.08
CA LEU A 173 18.05 -12.58 -12.98
C LEU A 173 17.44 -13.09 -14.29
N ILE A 174 18.10 -12.80 -15.45
CA ILE A 174 17.64 -13.21 -16.77
C ILE A 174 18.14 -14.63 -17.04
N LYS A 175 17.31 -15.61 -16.73
CA LYS A 175 17.66 -17.02 -16.90
C LYS A 175 16.44 -17.91 -17.03
N GLU A 176 16.61 -19.08 -17.56
CA GLU A 176 15.63 -20.14 -17.49
C GLU A 176 15.50 -20.65 -16.04
N GLY A 177 14.29 -20.91 -15.62
CA GLY A 177 13.98 -21.39 -14.29
C GLY A 177 12.74 -22.27 -14.26
N GLU A 178 12.47 -22.83 -13.09
CA GLU A 178 11.34 -23.74 -12.84
C GLU A 178 10.13 -23.00 -12.23
N GLU A 179 10.35 -21.80 -11.70
CA GLU A 179 9.35 -21.04 -10.95
C GLU A 179 8.77 -19.90 -11.79
N ILE A 180 7.47 -19.76 -11.77
CA ILE A 180 6.74 -18.66 -12.42
C ILE A 180 6.70 -17.47 -11.46
N GLY A 181 7.36 -16.37 -11.82
CA GLY A 181 7.45 -15.16 -10.97
C GLY A 181 6.09 -14.65 -10.50
N ARG A 182 5.07 -14.64 -11.38
CA ARG A 182 3.72 -14.24 -11.02
C ARG A 182 3.06 -15.13 -9.96
N LYS A 183 3.40 -16.41 -9.92
CA LYS A 183 2.89 -17.31 -8.87
C LYS A 183 3.48 -16.93 -7.51
N LEU A 184 4.78 -16.64 -7.46
CA LEU A 184 5.43 -16.18 -6.23
C LEU A 184 4.88 -14.82 -5.78
N GLU A 185 4.58 -13.91 -6.73
CA GLU A 185 3.93 -12.63 -6.42
C GLU A 185 2.60 -12.83 -5.70
N PHE A 186 1.72 -13.68 -6.19
CA PHE A 186 0.45 -14.00 -5.51
C PHE A 186 0.67 -14.65 -4.15
N GLU A 187 1.62 -15.57 -4.03
CA GLU A 187 1.94 -16.19 -2.74
C GLU A 187 2.43 -15.15 -1.72
N ILE A 188 3.21 -14.14 -2.14
CA ILE A 188 3.63 -13.02 -1.28
C ILE A 188 2.43 -12.15 -0.89
N GLN A 189 1.54 -11.84 -1.83
CA GLN A 189 0.34 -11.05 -1.54
C GLN A 189 -0.55 -11.74 -0.51
N ASP A 190 -0.82 -13.02 -0.66
CA ASP A 190 -1.59 -13.83 0.29
C ASP A 190 -0.89 -13.92 1.65
N LEU A 191 0.43 -14.11 1.64
CA LEU A 191 1.23 -14.12 2.86
C LEU A 191 1.12 -12.78 3.59
N MET A 192 1.32 -11.67 2.89
CA MET A 192 1.24 -10.34 3.49
C MET A 192 -0.14 -10.03 4.03
N TRP A 193 -1.20 -10.42 3.33
CA TRP A 193 -2.57 -10.28 3.80
C TRP A 193 -2.83 -11.05 5.09
N ASN A 194 -2.44 -12.33 5.14
CA ASN A 194 -2.78 -13.22 6.25
C ASN A 194 -1.90 -13.00 7.49
N TYR A 195 -0.62 -12.62 7.31
CA TYR A 195 0.36 -12.55 8.40
C TYR A 195 0.79 -11.12 8.75
N CYS A 196 0.69 -10.17 7.81
CA CYS A 196 1.10 -8.77 7.97
C CYS A 196 -0.05 -7.78 7.69
N GLY A 197 -1.30 -8.24 7.70
CA GLY A 197 -2.49 -7.44 7.41
C GLY A 197 -2.80 -6.35 8.42
N VAL A 198 -4.08 -6.01 8.55
CA VAL A 198 -4.54 -4.90 9.41
C VAL A 198 -4.27 -5.18 10.90
N VAL A 199 -4.44 -6.42 11.34
CA VAL A 199 -4.18 -6.85 12.72
C VAL A 199 -2.95 -7.76 12.75
N ARG A 200 -1.98 -7.39 13.58
CA ARG A 200 -0.68 -8.06 13.66
C ARG A 200 -0.41 -8.53 15.07
N ASP A 201 0.12 -9.72 15.20
CA ASP A 201 0.63 -10.27 16.43
C ASP A 201 2.01 -10.91 16.20
N ARG A 202 2.74 -11.16 17.29
CA ARG A 202 4.10 -11.70 17.24
C ARG A 202 4.16 -13.06 16.58
N GLU A 203 3.19 -13.91 16.86
CA GLU A 203 3.17 -15.29 16.37
C GLU A 203 2.96 -15.31 14.85
N LYS A 204 1.94 -14.61 14.34
CA LYS A 204 1.67 -14.47 12.91
C LYS A 204 2.85 -13.86 12.17
N LEU A 205 3.44 -12.78 12.69
CA LEU A 205 4.60 -12.14 12.07
C LEU A 205 5.80 -13.10 11.98
N THR A 206 6.03 -13.92 13.01
CA THR A 206 7.10 -14.93 13.02
C THR A 206 6.85 -16.02 11.98
N GLN A 207 5.62 -16.53 11.89
CA GLN A 207 5.23 -17.50 10.87
C GLN A 207 5.33 -16.93 9.46
N GLY A 208 4.86 -15.69 9.26
CA GLY A 208 4.96 -14.97 8.00
C GLY A 208 6.41 -14.81 7.55
N LEU A 209 7.31 -14.43 8.46
CA LEU A 209 8.74 -14.31 8.18
C LEU A 209 9.37 -15.63 7.76
N SER A 210 9.01 -16.74 8.40
CA SER A 210 9.48 -18.08 8.03
C SER A 210 9.03 -18.47 6.62
N LYS A 211 7.76 -18.24 6.29
CA LYS A 211 7.22 -18.48 4.94
C LYS A 211 7.88 -17.60 3.89
N LEU A 212 8.12 -16.32 4.19
CA LEU A 212 8.79 -15.40 3.28
C LEU A 212 10.23 -15.84 2.98
N LYS A 213 10.95 -16.38 3.96
CA LYS A 213 12.28 -16.96 3.73
C LYS A 213 12.24 -18.11 2.74
N SER A 214 11.28 -19.02 2.88
CA SER A 214 11.08 -20.14 1.92
C SER A 214 10.76 -19.62 0.49
N ILE A 215 9.93 -18.59 0.36
CA ILE A 215 9.68 -17.95 -0.95
C ILE A 215 10.95 -17.34 -1.50
N ASN A 216 11.77 -16.68 -0.67
CA ASN A 216 13.03 -16.07 -1.08
C ASN A 216 14.05 -17.11 -1.60
N GLU A 217 14.08 -18.30 -1.04
CA GLU A 217 14.92 -19.41 -1.55
C GLU A 217 14.48 -19.83 -2.98
N ARG A 218 13.17 -19.84 -3.23
CA ARG A 218 12.59 -20.16 -4.54
C ARG A 218 12.79 -19.03 -5.55
N PHE A 219 12.94 -17.78 -5.11
CA PHE A 219 13.17 -16.63 -5.99
C PHE A 219 14.39 -16.83 -6.89
N SER A 220 15.43 -17.51 -6.42
CA SER A 220 16.59 -17.84 -7.24
C SER A 220 16.30 -18.77 -8.43
N LYS A 221 15.12 -19.41 -8.47
CA LYS A 221 14.69 -20.36 -9.50
C LYS A 221 13.64 -19.77 -10.46
N ILE A 222 13.38 -18.46 -10.40
CA ILE A 222 12.41 -17.81 -11.28
C ILE A 222 12.88 -17.90 -12.73
N ASP A 223 11.92 -18.21 -13.62
CA ASP A 223 12.07 -18.11 -15.05
C ASP A 223 11.83 -16.65 -15.50
N VAL A 224 12.88 -16.04 -16.04
CA VAL A 224 12.86 -14.70 -16.64
C VAL A 224 13.45 -14.79 -18.02
N ARG A 225 12.56 -14.85 -19.01
CA ARG A 225 12.89 -14.89 -20.44
C ARG A 225 12.37 -13.70 -21.16
#